data_be7e7271da2b4c10a7a5ccc613a2a5b4
#
_entry.id   be7e7271da2b4c10a7a5ccc613a2a5b4
#
_cell.length_a   1.000
_cell.length_b   1.000
_cell.length_c   1.000
_cell.angle_alpha   90.00
_cell.angle_beta   90.00
_cell.angle_gamma   90.00
#
_symmetry.space_group_name_H-M   'P 1'
#
loop_
_entity.id
_entity.type
_entity.pdbx_description
1 polymer ?
#
loop_
_entity_poly.entity_id
_entity_poly.type
_entity_poly.pdbx_seq_one_letter_code
_entity_poly.pdbx_strand_id
1 'polypeptide(L)' 'TEANVFEIELENLKKIILNSQPPMHELWMASELGAYHFSYDLQENVWQDTRGNGSFEDIFFRDSVRLSGIDFVIESLNIY' A
#
# COMPACT_ATOMS: atom_id res chain seq x y z
N THR A 1 -6.58 -16.63 10.11
CA THR A 1 -7.14 -16.10 10.96
C THR A 1 -8.14 -14.93 10.85
N GLU A 2 -7.75 -13.72 10.79
CA GLU A 2 -8.70 -12.62 10.71
C GLU A 2 -9.23 -12.47 9.31
N ALA A 3 -10.56 -12.39 9.17
CA ALA A 3 -11.18 -12.25 7.86
C ALA A 3 -10.82 -10.91 7.20
N ASN A 4 -10.35 -9.94 8.01
CA ASN A 4 -10.10 -8.60 7.52
C ASN A 4 -8.63 -8.31 7.28
N VAL A 5 -7.79 -9.32 7.31
CA VAL A 5 -6.35 -9.15 7.15
C VAL A 5 -5.89 -9.86 5.89
N PHE A 6 -5.14 -9.16 5.05
CA PHE A 6 -4.55 -9.72 3.85
C PHE A 6 -3.04 -9.54 3.91
N GLU A 7 -2.33 -10.60 3.59
CA GLU A 7 -0.88 -10.58 3.58
C GLU A 7 -0.41 -10.79 2.15
N ILE A 8 0.38 -9.84 1.64
CA ILE A 8 0.93 -9.92 0.31
C ILE A 8 2.42 -10.17 0.45
N GLU A 9 2.88 -11.31 -0.04
CA GLU A 9 4.29 -11.67 0.04
C GLU A 9 4.93 -11.51 -1.32
N LEU A 10 6.03 -10.75 -1.38
CA LEU A 10 6.76 -10.52 -2.61
C LEU A 10 7.77 -11.64 -2.81
N GLU A 11 8.33 -11.74 -4.02
CA GLU A 11 9.24 -12.81 -4.34
C GLU A 11 10.47 -12.85 -3.43
N ASN A 12 10.88 -11.68 -2.94
CA ASN A 12 12.03 -11.58 -2.03
C ASN A 12 11.63 -11.77 -0.57
N LEU A 13 10.45 -12.31 -0.33
CA LEU A 13 9.90 -12.63 0.99
C LEU A 13 9.50 -11.41 1.83
N LYS A 14 9.63 -10.22 1.29
CA LYS A 14 9.12 -9.04 1.98
C LYS A 14 7.61 -9.00 1.87
N LYS A 15 6.95 -8.40 2.87
CA LYS A 15 5.51 -8.48 2.98
C LYS A 15 4.86 -7.12 3.14
N ILE A 16 3.63 -7.03 2.63
CA ILE A 16 2.74 -5.91 2.88
C ILE A 16 1.48 -6.49 3.52
N ILE A 17 1.11 -5.94 4.67
CA ILE A 17 -0.08 -6.39 5.40
C ILE A 17 -1.17 -5.35 5.21
N LEU A 18 -2.32 -5.79 4.77
CA LEU A 18 -3.51 -4.94 4.67
C LEU A 18 -4.52 -5.40 5.70
N ASN A 19 -5.08 -4.45 6.44
CA ASN A 19 -6.01 -4.75 7.50
C ASN A 19 -7.20 -3.81 7.40
N SER A 20 -8.37 -4.37 7.10
CA SER A 20 -9.60 -3.60 7.03
C SER A 20 -10.13 -3.36 8.43
N GLN A 21 -10.51 -2.12 8.71
CA GLN A 21 -11.06 -1.72 10.02
C GLN A 21 -12.47 -1.16 9.82
N PRO A 22 -13.48 -2.03 9.64
CA PRO A 22 -14.83 -1.56 9.31
C PRO A 22 -15.44 -0.59 10.32
N PRO A 23 -15.28 -0.79 11.63
CA PRO A 23 -15.88 0.17 12.59
C PRO A 23 -15.36 1.58 12.43
N MET A 24 -14.14 1.73 11.92
CA MET A 24 -13.54 3.04 11.71
C MET A 24 -13.64 3.51 10.28
N HIS A 25 -14.17 2.68 9.39
CA HIS A 25 -14.19 2.96 7.95
C HIS A 25 -12.79 3.26 7.43
N GLU A 26 -11.81 2.45 7.89
CA GLU A 26 -10.43 2.64 7.51
C GLU A 26 -9.83 1.36 6.96
N LEU A 27 -8.78 1.55 6.17
CA LEU A 27 -7.95 0.48 5.65
C LEU A 27 -6.53 0.77 6.10
N TRP A 28 -5.91 -0.18 6.77
CA TRP A 28 -4.56 0.01 7.30
C TRP A 28 -3.57 -0.81 6.48
N MET A 29 -2.41 -0.22 6.22
CA MET A 29 -1.34 -0.89 5.48
C MET A 29 -0.07 -0.80 6.29
N ALA A 30 0.67 -1.91 6.34
CA ALA A 30 1.94 -1.95 7.08
C ALA A 30 2.96 -2.76 6.31
N SER A 31 4.20 -2.30 6.33
CA SER A 31 5.33 -3.01 5.77
C SER A 31 6.58 -2.55 6.52
N GLU A 32 7.74 -3.04 6.11
CA GLU A 32 8.97 -2.58 6.75
C GLU A 32 9.25 -1.10 6.45
N LEU A 33 8.57 -0.53 5.44
CA LEU A 33 8.75 0.88 5.11
C LEU A 33 7.92 1.81 5.97
N GLY A 34 6.88 1.29 6.65
CA GLY A 34 6.04 2.11 7.50
C GLY A 34 4.62 1.63 7.53
N ALA A 35 3.79 2.39 8.20
CA ALA A 35 2.37 2.05 8.37
C ALA A 35 1.52 3.26 7.99
N TYR A 36 0.37 2.97 7.37
CA TYR A 36 -0.54 4.00 6.89
C TYR A 36 -1.97 3.62 7.23
N HIS A 37 -2.78 4.62 7.58
CA HIS A 37 -4.21 4.47 7.79
C HIS A 37 -4.93 5.28 6.72
N PHE A 38 -5.80 4.62 5.97
CA PHE A 38 -6.54 5.27 4.90
C PHE A 38 -8.02 5.33 5.26
N SER A 39 -8.66 6.48 5.03
CA SER A 39 -10.11 6.58 5.09
C SER A 39 -10.64 6.84 3.69
N TYR A 40 -11.90 6.41 3.46
CA TYR A 40 -12.47 6.48 2.13
C TYR A 40 -13.00 7.88 1.86
N ASP A 41 -12.57 8.47 0.75
CA ASP A 41 -13.01 9.78 0.32
C ASP A 41 -14.17 9.59 -0.66
N LEU A 42 -15.37 9.93 -0.21
CA LEU A 42 -16.57 9.71 -1.03
C LEU A 42 -16.61 10.61 -2.26
N GLN A 43 -15.98 11.77 -2.20
CA GLN A 43 -15.97 12.68 -3.34
C GLN A 43 -15.03 12.20 -4.44
N GLU A 44 -13.86 11.74 -4.04
CA GLU A 44 -12.85 11.30 -4.99
C GLU A 44 -12.93 9.81 -5.28
N ASN A 45 -13.70 9.07 -4.49
CA ASN A 45 -13.84 7.63 -4.61
C ASN A 45 -12.52 6.90 -4.48
N VAL A 46 -11.69 7.34 -3.53
CA VAL A 46 -10.41 6.71 -3.26
C VAL A 46 -10.17 6.65 -1.78
N TRP A 47 -9.28 5.76 -1.38
CA TRP A 47 -8.80 5.67 -0.01
C TRP A 47 -7.65 6.65 0.15
N GLN A 48 -7.78 7.60 1.08
CA GLN A 48 -6.78 8.64 1.30
C GLN A 48 -6.10 8.46 2.64
N ASP A 49 -4.77 8.58 2.65
CA ASP A 49 -4.03 8.53 3.90
C ASP A 49 -4.50 9.64 4.84
N THR A 50 -4.75 9.28 6.09
CA THR A 50 -5.30 10.23 7.07
C THR A 50 -4.31 11.34 7.41
N ARG A 51 -3.04 11.17 7.10
CA ARG A 51 -2.01 12.17 7.32
C ARG A 51 -1.67 12.97 6.08
N GLY A 52 -2.39 12.71 4.98
CA GLY A 52 -2.20 13.51 3.77
C GLY A 52 -1.05 13.07 2.88
N ASN A 53 -0.59 11.84 2.99
CA ASN A 53 0.54 11.36 2.18
C ASN A 53 0.13 10.90 0.80
N GLY A 54 -1.17 10.77 0.52
CA GLY A 54 -1.64 10.37 -0.78
C GLY A 54 -2.67 9.26 -0.71
N SER A 55 -3.04 8.73 -1.88
CA SER A 55 -4.03 7.68 -1.96
C SER A 55 -3.41 6.32 -1.68
N PHE A 56 -4.27 5.36 -1.31
CA PHE A 56 -3.83 3.98 -1.12
C PHE A 56 -3.14 3.45 -2.37
N GLU A 57 -3.73 3.68 -3.53
CA GLU A 57 -3.16 3.16 -4.77
C GLU A 57 -1.74 3.70 -5.00
N ASP A 58 -1.55 4.99 -4.80
CA ASP A 58 -0.23 5.59 -5.00
C ASP A 58 0.79 5.06 -4.01
N ILE A 59 0.41 5.00 -2.74
CA ILE A 59 1.34 4.56 -1.70
C ILE A 59 1.62 3.07 -1.83
N PHE A 60 0.59 2.29 -2.11
CA PHE A 60 0.76 0.85 -2.29
C PHE A 60 1.69 0.55 -3.46
N PHE A 61 1.50 1.24 -4.57
CA PHE A 61 2.36 1.05 -5.74
C PHE A 61 3.80 1.45 -5.42
N ARG A 62 3.97 2.63 -4.81
CA ARG A 62 5.29 3.12 -4.47
C ARG A 62 6.04 2.15 -3.55
N ASP A 63 5.37 1.69 -2.50
CA ASP A 63 6.01 0.82 -1.53
C ASP A 63 6.24 -0.57 -2.09
N SER A 64 5.33 -1.06 -2.93
CA SER A 64 5.54 -2.35 -3.60
C SER A 64 6.78 -2.32 -4.47
N VAL A 65 6.96 -1.23 -5.21
CA VAL A 65 8.12 -1.06 -6.07
C VAL A 65 9.40 -1.02 -5.23
N ARG A 66 9.37 -0.23 -4.15
CA ARG A 66 10.54 -0.10 -3.28
C ARG A 66 10.91 -1.43 -2.62
N LEU A 67 9.92 -2.16 -2.13
CA LEU A 67 10.17 -3.41 -1.46
C LEU A 67 10.67 -4.47 -2.41
N SER A 68 10.13 -4.51 -3.61
CA SER A 68 10.49 -5.53 -4.60
C SER A 68 11.80 -5.23 -5.32
N GLY A 69 12.25 -3.99 -5.27
CA GLY A 69 13.44 -3.60 -6.01
C GLY A 69 13.20 -3.42 -7.50
N ILE A 70 11.95 -3.38 -7.92
CA ILE A 70 11.64 -3.31 -9.36
C ILE A 70 11.93 -1.94 -9.95
N ASP A 71 12.18 -0.94 -9.11
CA ASP A 71 12.60 0.37 -9.57
C ASP A 71 13.70 0.29 -10.59
N PHE A 72 14.68 -0.54 -10.31
CA PHE A 72 15.82 -0.70 -11.19
C PHE A 72 15.38 -1.16 -12.57
N VAL A 73 14.43 -2.09 -12.60
CA VAL A 73 13.93 -2.62 -13.86
C VAL A 73 13.17 -1.55 -14.63
N ILE A 74 12.36 -0.77 -13.91
CA ILE A 74 11.58 0.29 -14.53
C ILE A 74 12.48 1.35 -15.13
N GLU A 75 13.54 1.72 -14.42
CA GLU A 75 14.50 2.69 -14.93
C GLU A 75 15.17 2.18 -16.20
N SER A 76 15.50 0.92 -16.20
CA SER A 76 16.11 0.31 -17.38
C SER A 76 15.18 0.37 -18.59
N LEU A 77 13.88 0.17 -18.35
CA LEU A 77 12.89 0.25 -19.43
C LEU A 77 12.72 1.67 -19.95
N ASN A 78 12.90 2.64 -19.08
CA ASN A 78 12.73 4.04 -19.46
C ASN A 78 13.84 4.57 -20.34
N ILE A 79 14.89 3.81 -20.52
CA ILE A 79 15.99 4.20 -21.38
C ILE A 79 15.57 4.15 -22.85
N TYR A 80 14.59 3.35 -23.15
CA TYR A 80 14.09 3.24 -24.49
C TYR A 80 13.33 4.48 -24.91
#